data_61d7547fafe6a6785efa58244469f712
#
_entry.id   61d7547fafe6a6785efa58244469f712
#
_cell.length_a   1.000
_cell.length_b   1.000
_cell.length_c   1.000
_cell.angle_alpha   90.00
_cell.angle_beta   90.00
_cell.angle_gamma   90.00
#
_symmetry.space_group_name_H-M   'P 1'
#
loop_
_entity.id
_entity.type
_entity.pdbx_description
1 polymer ?
#
loop_
_entity_poly.entity_id
_entity_poly.type
_entity_poly.pdbx_seq_one_letter_code
_entity_poly.pdbx_strand_id
1 'polypeptide(L)'
;FFGRSIALEPNQPGTLLTMGFSFLHRDDYLSGWRFYEFRWRDSDFLRENRDPPIQRWSGQPEIKGLRLLVFSEQGFGDTIQFARFIPELERFVGSVRCV
;
A
#
# COMPACT_ATOMS: atom_id res chain seq x y z
N PHE A 1 -7.67 9.73 21.18
CA PHE A 1 -8.70 8.96 20.46
C PHE A 1 -8.16 7.62 19.92
N PHE A 2 -7.14 7.65 19.08
CA PHE A 2 -6.52 6.44 18.55
C PHE A 2 -5.82 5.59 19.62
N GLY A 3 -5.11 6.20 20.57
CA GLY A 3 -4.45 5.51 21.66
C GLY A 3 -5.41 4.67 22.50
N ARG A 4 -6.62 5.16 22.72
CA ARG A 4 -7.64 4.42 23.46
C ARG A 4 -8.21 3.25 22.64
N SER A 5 -8.44 3.45 21.35
CA SER A 5 -8.92 2.40 20.44
C SER A 5 -7.89 1.27 20.31
N ILE A 6 -6.60 1.61 20.18
CA ILE A 6 -5.52 0.61 20.13
C ILE A 6 -5.36 -0.13 21.46
N ALA A 7 -5.54 0.55 22.59
CA ALA A 7 -5.50 -0.10 23.91
C ALA A 7 -6.63 -1.11 24.10
N LEU A 8 -7.80 -0.89 23.49
CA LEU A 8 -8.93 -1.80 23.55
C LEU A 8 -8.83 -2.96 22.57
N GLU A 9 -8.36 -2.69 21.35
CA GLU A 9 -8.18 -3.68 20.28
C GLU A 9 -6.91 -3.35 19.46
N PRO A 10 -5.73 -3.74 19.93
CA PRO A 10 -4.45 -3.31 19.34
C PRO A 10 -4.22 -3.80 17.92
N ASN A 11 -4.93 -4.83 17.49
CA ASN A 11 -4.78 -5.45 16.16
C ASN A 11 -5.98 -5.17 15.22
N GLN A 12 -6.83 -4.19 15.53
CA GLN A 12 -7.94 -3.84 14.66
C GLN A 12 -7.44 -3.14 13.39
N PRO A 13 -7.59 -3.76 12.19
CA PRO A 13 -7.02 -3.23 10.95
C PRO A 13 -7.53 -1.83 10.60
N GLY A 14 -8.81 -1.57 10.79
CA GLY A 14 -9.41 -0.27 10.51
C GLY A 14 -8.84 0.86 11.37
N THR A 15 -8.56 0.61 12.65
CA THR A 15 -7.92 1.60 13.54
C THR A 15 -6.48 1.89 13.10
N LEU A 16 -5.72 0.84 12.76
CA LEU A 16 -4.34 0.99 12.29
C LEU A 16 -4.28 1.72 10.95
N LEU A 17 -5.21 1.45 10.05
CA LEU A 17 -5.34 2.16 8.78
C LEU A 17 -5.64 3.64 8.99
N THR A 18 -6.56 3.98 9.89
CA THR A 18 -6.88 5.37 10.23
C THR A 18 -5.68 6.11 10.83
N MET A 19 -4.85 5.42 11.61
CA MET A 19 -3.57 5.98 12.07
C MET A 19 -2.64 6.28 10.89
N GLY A 20 -2.57 5.39 9.90
CA GLY A 20 -1.80 5.62 8.69
C GLY A 20 -2.19 6.92 8.01
N PHE A 21 -3.48 7.16 7.81
CA PHE A 21 -3.98 8.43 7.26
C PHE A 21 -3.58 9.64 8.11
N SER A 22 -3.65 9.52 9.44
CA SER A 22 -3.25 10.61 10.34
C SER A 22 -1.78 10.96 10.23
N PHE A 23 -0.90 9.96 10.07
CA PHE A 23 0.53 10.18 9.85
C PHE A 23 0.79 10.81 8.48
N LEU A 24 0.15 10.32 7.41
CA LEU A 24 0.28 10.91 6.07
C LEU A 24 -0.17 12.37 6.05
N HIS A 25 -1.21 12.70 6.81
CA HIS A 25 -1.72 14.08 6.92
C HIS A 25 -0.75 15.04 7.62
N ARG A 26 0.19 14.50 8.39
CA ARG A 26 1.24 15.26 9.09
C ARG A 26 2.58 15.20 8.36
N ASP A 27 2.60 14.74 7.11
CA ASP A 27 3.81 14.54 6.31
C ASP A 27 4.80 13.52 6.90
N ASP A 28 4.38 12.70 7.88
CA ASP A 28 5.15 11.56 8.35
C ASP A 28 4.91 10.35 7.43
N TYR A 29 5.53 10.40 6.26
CA TYR A 29 5.33 9.40 5.22
C TYR A 29 5.85 8.02 5.61
N LEU A 30 6.93 7.95 6.38
CA LEU A 30 7.51 6.68 6.80
C LEU A 30 6.53 5.88 7.69
N SER A 31 6.03 6.51 8.73
CA SER A 31 5.02 5.90 9.60
C SER A 31 3.71 5.69 8.85
N GLY A 32 3.28 6.68 8.08
CA GLY A 32 2.01 6.65 7.35
C GLY A 32 1.91 5.46 6.41
N TRP A 33 2.88 5.23 5.55
CA TRP A 33 2.86 4.10 4.63
C TRP A 33 2.96 2.75 5.33
N ARG A 34 3.72 2.65 6.41
CA ARG A 34 3.76 1.41 7.21
C ARG A 34 2.42 1.05 7.80
N PHE A 35 1.69 2.01 8.35
CA PHE A 35 0.34 1.77 8.86
C PHE A 35 -0.69 1.59 7.74
N TYR A 36 -0.52 2.22 6.61
CA TYR A 36 -1.40 2.05 5.44
C TYR A 36 -1.39 0.62 4.90
N GLU A 37 -0.31 -0.14 5.08
CA GLU A 37 -0.23 -1.56 4.70
C GLU A 37 -1.24 -2.44 5.46
N PHE A 38 -1.76 -2.02 6.59
CA PHE A 38 -2.80 -2.75 7.31
C PHE A 38 -4.15 -2.82 6.56
N ARG A 39 -4.35 -2.03 5.49
CA ARG A 39 -5.53 -2.14 4.62
C ARG A 39 -5.73 -3.55 4.06
N TRP A 40 -4.65 -4.29 3.86
CA TRP A 40 -4.69 -5.67 3.38
C TRP A 40 -5.16 -6.69 4.42
N ARG A 41 -5.47 -6.25 5.63
CA ARG A 41 -6.11 -7.04 6.68
C ARG A 41 -7.56 -6.59 6.92
N ASP A 42 -7.98 -5.53 6.25
CA ASP A 42 -9.33 -4.99 6.37
C ASP A 42 -10.26 -5.72 5.39
N SER A 43 -11.35 -6.29 5.91
CA SER A 43 -12.28 -7.09 5.12
C SER A 43 -13.04 -6.27 4.07
N ASP A 44 -13.35 -5.02 4.37
CA ASP A 44 -14.06 -4.15 3.46
C ASP A 44 -13.17 -3.74 2.30
N PHE A 45 -11.90 -3.44 2.60
CA PHE A 45 -10.91 -3.16 1.59
C PHE A 45 -10.67 -4.35 0.65
N LEU A 46 -10.52 -5.55 1.20
CA LEU A 46 -10.30 -6.78 0.43
C LEU A 46 -11.50 -7.15 -0.45
N ARG A 47 -12.70 -6.82 -0.03
CA ARG A 47 -13.91 -7.04 -0.84
C ARG A 47 -13.95 -6.17 -2.09
N GLU A 48 -13.43 -4.96 -2.01
CA GLU A 48 -13.46 -3.97 -3.10
C GLU A 48 -12.22 -4.03 -4.00
N ASN A 49 -11.14 -4.60 -3.51
CA ASN A 49 -9.85 -4.60 -4.20
C ASN A 49 -9.36 -6.01 -4.51
N ARG A 50 -8.63 -6.12 -5.61
CA ARG A 50 -8.02 -7.39 -5.99
C ARG A 50 -6.84 -7.71 -5.10
N ASP A 51 -6.85 -8.90 -4.54
CA ASP A 51 -5.71 -9.49 -3.85
C ASP A 51 -5.27 -10.76 -4.59
N PRO A 52 -4.43 -10.64 -5.63
CA PRO A 52 -3.96 -11.80 -6.37
C PRO A 52 -3.07 -12.67 -5.46
N PRO A 53 -3.10 -14.01 -5.62
CA PRO A 53 -2.33 -14.95 -4.80
C PRO A 53 -0.86 -14.97 -5.21
N ILE A 54 -0.23 -13.80 -5.24
CA ILE A 54 1.18 -13.61 -5.56
C ILE A 54 1.85 -12.79 -4.45
N GLN A 55 3.15 -12.99 -4.30
CA GLN A 55 3.90 -12.25 -3.30
C GLN A 55 3.89 -10.75 -3.62
N ARG A 56 3.51 -9.93 -2.64
CA ARG A 56 3.62 -8.48 -2.76
C ARG A 56 5.05 -8.02 -2.51
N TRP A 57 5.48 -7.09 -3.34
CA TRP A 57 6.71 -6.37 -3.08
C TRP A 57 6.47 -5.26 -2.07
N SER A 58 7.25 -5.22 -1.01
CA SER A 58 7.15 -4.23 0.07
C SER A 58 8.27 -3.17 0.03
N GLY A 59 8.90 -2.98 -1.11
CA GLY A 59 9.94 -1.97 -1.28
C GLY A 59 11.35 -2.43 -0.94
N GLN A 60 11.60 -3.75 -0.81
CA GLN A 60 12.96 -4.26 -0.60
C GLN A 60 13.85 -3.91 -1.80
N PRO A 61 15.13 -3.57 -1.55
CA PRO A 61 16.04 -3.11 -2.60
C PRO A 61 16.51 -4.22 -3.56
N GLU A 62 16.37 -5.48 -3.20
CA GLU A 62 16.86 -6.62 -3.97
C GLU A 62 15.82 -7.16 -4.96
N ILE A 63 15.55 -6.37 -6.00
CA ILE A 63 14.54 -6.71 -7.01
C ILE A 63 15.09 -6.77 -8.43
N LYS A 64 16.40 -6.72 -8.61
CA LYS A 64 17.02 -6.85 -9.94
C LYS A 64 16.62 -8.17 -10.60
N GLY A 65 16.09 -8.08 -11.81
CA GLY A 65 15.66 -9.25 -12.59
C GLY A 65 14.28 -9.78 -12.25
N LEU A 66 13.59 -9.25 -11.25
CA LEU A 66 12.20 -9.62 -10.97
C LEU A 66 11.24 -9.01 -12.01
N ARG A 67 10.11 -9.68 -12.16
CA ARG A 67 8.98 -9.16 -12.94
C ARG A 67 7.93 -8.63 -11.98
N LEU A 68 7.64 -7.34 -12.05
CA LEU A 68 6.59 -6.71 -11.27
C LEU A 68 5.27 -6.67 -12.04
N LEU A 69 4.20 -7.01 -11.36
CA LEU A 69 2.83 -6.73 -11.78
C LEU A 69 2.32 -5.53 -10.99
N VAL A 70 1.97 -4.47 -11.70
CA VAL A 70 1.38 -3.25 -11.13
C VAL A 70 -0.08 -3.19 -11.53
N PHE A 71 -0.96 -3.06 -10.58
CA PHE A 71 -2.39 -2.89 -10.81
C PHE A 71 -2.96 -1.77 -9.93
N SER A 72 -4.00 -1.14 -10.42
CA SER A 72 -4.68 -0.08 -9.68
C SER A 72 -5.43 -0.65 -8.47
N GLU A 73 -5.36 0.06 -7.38
CA GLU A 73 -5.98 -0.34 -6.12
C GLU A 73 -7.26 0.45 -5.85
N GLN A 74 -7.28 1.71 -6.11
CA GLN A 74 -8.41 2.60 -5.91
C GLN A 74 -8.53 3.56 -7.09
N GLY A 75 -9.47 4.47 -7.06
CA GLY A 75 -9.83 5.47 -8.04
C GLY A 75 -8.90 5.78 -9.22
N PHE A 76 -9.49 6.12 -10.35
CA PHE A 76 -8.75 6.44 -11.58
C PHE A 76 -7.81 7.64 -11.43
N GLY A 77 -8.17 8.63 -10.60
CA GLY A 77 -7.33 9.80 -10.36
C GLY A 77 -5.97 9.43 -9.78
N ASP A 78 -5.95 8.59 -8.77
CA ASP A 78 -4.71 8.12 -8.14
C ASP A 78 -3.91 7.27 -9.12
N THR A 79 -4.56 6.40 -9.88
CA THR A 79 -3.91 5.59 -10.91
C THR A 79 -3.21 6.47 -11.94
N ILE A 80 -3.88 7.50 -12.46
CA ILE A 80 -3.31 8.43 -13.43
C ILE A 80 -2.14 9.20 -12.82
N GLN A 81 -2.31 9.70 -11.59
CA GLN A 81 -1.29 10.47 -10.89
C GLN A 81 -0.01 9.67 -10.67
N PHE A 82 -0.13 8.42 -10.22
CA PHE A 82 1.01 7.59 -9.86
C PHE A 82 1.60 6.78 -11.02
N ALA A 83 0.88 6.60 -12.13
CA ALA A 83 1.40 5.92 -13.32
C ALA A 83 2.69 6.53 -13.86
N ARG A 84 2.93 7.82 -13.61
CA ARG A 84 4.18 8.51 -13.99
C ARG A 84 5.44 7.92 -13.36
N PHE A 85 5.32 7.17 -12.27
CA PHE A 85 6.47 6.53 -11.61
C PHE A 85 6.79 5.13 -12.16
N ILE A 86 5.97 4.57 -13.05
CA ILE A 86 6.20 3.25 -13.63
C ILE A 86 7.55 3.18 -14.38
N PRO A 87 7.94 4.17 -15.21
CA PRO A 87 9.27 4.16 -15.83
C PRO A 87 10.43 4.16 -14.83
N GLU A 88 10.24 4.76 -13.65
CA GLU A 88 11.25 4.69 -12.59
C GLU A 88 11.38 3.28 -12.02
N LEU A 89 10.25 2.57 -11.83
CA LEU A 89 10.27 1.18 -11.37
C LEU A 89 11.06 0.28 -12.33
N GLU A 90 10.94 0.49 -13.64
CA GLU A 90 11.64 -0.31 -14.65
C GLU A 90 13.17 -0.25 -14.51
N ARG A 91 13.69 0.81 -13.90
CA ARG A 91 15.13 0.95 -13.61
C ARG A 91 15.60 0.02 -12.49
N PHE A 92 14.70 -0.41 -11.62
CA PHE A 92 15.02 -1.24 -10.46
C PHE A 92 14.73 -2.71 -10.68
N VAL A 93 13.86 -3.05 -11.62
CA VAL A 93 13.36 -4.41 -11.86
C VAL A 93 13.69 -4.87 -13.28
N GLY A 94 13.50 -6.15 -13.55
CA GLY A 94 13.72 -6.70 -14.89
C GLY A 94 12.63 -6.33 -15.89
N SER A 95 11.37 -6.27 -15.44
CA SER A 95 10.23 -5.82 -16.26
C SER A 95 9.05 -5.42 -15.39
N VAL A 96 8.24 -4.52 -15.92
CA VAL A 96 6.98 -4.09 -15.29
C VAL A 96 5.81 -4.36 -16.24
N ARG A 97 4.73 -4.90 -15.72
CA ARG A 97 3.45 -5.03 -16.43
C ARG A 97 2.37 -4.33 -15.64
N CYS A 98 1.59 -3.51 -16.32
CA CYS A 98 0.42 -2.81 -15.74
C CYS A 98 -0.87 -3.49 -16.19
N VAL A 99 -1.79 -3.59 -15.26
CA VAL A 99 -3.13 -4.15 -15.48
C VAL A 99 -4.19 -3.16 -15.04
#